data_9dbc63b83e5b2e801febaae9b39da865
#
_entry.id   9dbc63b83e5b2e801febaae9b39da865
#
_cell.length_a   1.000
_cell.length_b   1.000
_cell.length_c   1.000
_cell.angle_alpha   90.00
_cell.angle_beta   90.00
_cell.angle_gamma   90.00
#
_symmetry.space_group_name_H-M   'P 1'
#
loop_
_entity.id
_entity.type
_entity.pdbx_description
1 polymer ?
#
loop_
_entity_poly.entity_id
_entity_poly.type
_entity_poly.pdbx_seq_one_letter_code
_entity_poly.pdbx_strand_id
1 'polypeptide(L)'
;MAKNKRKTESAAENSNAVYKVIEIVGTSTQSWADAAKNAVTVASKSLRDLRVAEVDRLDVKIEGGKLIYRAKLNVSFKYHGNE
;
A
#
# COMPACT_ATOMS: atom_id res chain seq x y z
N MET A 1 3.77 -25.17 -17.42
CA MET A 1 3.61 -24.76 -17.42
C MET A 1 2.66 -24.04 -17.76
N ALA A 2 1.92 -24.23 -18.05
CA ALA A 2 0.91 -23.50 -18.42
C ALA A 2 0.58 -22.39 -17.64
N LYS A 3 0.59 -22.48 -16.44
CA LYS A 3 0.30 -21.42 -15.66
C LYS A 3 0.99 -20.22 -16.07
N ASN A 4 1.96 -20.31 -16.76
CA ASN A 4 2.65 -19.15 -17.11
C ASN A 4 2.06 -18.33 -18.16
N LYS A 5 1.18 -18.86 -18.92
CA LYS A 5 0.59 -18.10 -19.90
C LYS A 5 -0.12 -16.93 -19.41
N ARG A 6 -1.00 -17.09 -18.53
CA ARG A 6 -1.75 -16.03 -18.02
C ARG A 6 -0.90 -15.03 -17.38
N LYS A 7 0.09 -15.49 -16.71
CA LYS A 7 0.96 -14.59 -16.08
C LYS A 7 1.70 -13.82 -17.09
N THR A 8 2.07 -14.45 -18.13
CA THR A 8 2.85 -13.82 -19.14
C THR A 8 2.10 -12.67 -19.74
N GLU A 9 0.86 -12.84 -19.95
CA GLU A 9 0.07 -11.83 -20.51
C GLU A 9 -0.01 -10.63 -19.59
N SER A 10 -0.24 -10.86 -18.34
CA SER A 10 -0.29 -9.80 -17.40
C SER A 10 1.03 -9.11 -17.29
N ALA A 11 2.09 -9.88 -17.31
CA ALA A 11 3.40 -9.31 -17.18
C ALA A 11 3.71 -8.41 -18.36
N ALA A 12 3.29 -8.81 -19.53
CA ALA A 12 3.57 -8.02 -20.71
C ALA A 12 2.85 -6.69 -20.61
N GLU A 13 1.65 -6.71 -20.12
CA GLU A 13 0.89 -5.52 -19.98
C GLU A 13 1.53 -4.62 -18.94
N ASN A 14 1.95 -5.21 -17.84
CA ASN A 14 2.56 -4.45 -16.78
C ASN A 14 3.94 -3.93 -17.10
N SER A 15 4.63 -4.57 -18.02
CA SER A 15 5.99 -4.13 -18.33
C SER A 15 6.00 -2.78 -19.00
N ASN A 16 4.88 -2.31 -19.51
CA ASN A 16 4.80 -1.00 -20.11
C ASN A 16 4.09 -0.01 -19.21
N ALA A 17 3.76 -0.42 -18.02
CA ALA A 17 3.05 0.45 -17.11
C ALA A 17 4.04 1.22 -16.26
N VAL A 18 3.61 2.37 -15.80
CA VAL A 18 4.42 3.20 -14.92
C VAL A 18 3.65 3.34 -13.63
N TYR A 19 4.36 3.25 -12.52
CA TYR A 19 3.73 3.33 -11.22
C TYR A 19 4.30 4.49 -10.43
N LYS A 20 3.49 5.05 -9.60
CA LYS A 20 3.91 6.10 -8.70
C LYS A 20 3.80 5.54 -7.31
N VAL A 21 4.73 5.90 -6.43
CA VAL A 21 4.74 5.38 -5.07
C VAL A 21 4.64 6.53 -4.10
N ILE A 22 3.77 6.41 -3.12
CA ILE A 22 3.68 7.41 -2.06
C ILE A 22 3.88 6.71 -0.74
N GLU A 23 4.31 7.47 0.25
CA GLU A 23 4.56 6.94 1.56
C GLU A 23 3.48 7.47 2.48
N ILE A 24 2.85 6.59 3.23
CA ILE A 24 1.82 6.98 4.17
C ILE A 24 2.02 6.22 5.46
N VAL A 25 1.46 6.75 6.54
CA VAL A 25 1.54 6.11 7.84
C VAL A 25 0.13 5.93 8.36
N GLY A 26 -0.22 4.68 8.67
CA GLY A 26 -1.50 4.40 9.29
C GLY A 26 -1.29 4.17 10.78
N THR A 27 -2.30 4.44 11.55
CA THR A 27 -2.23 4.23 13.00
C THR A 27 -3.44 3.46 13.47
N SER A 28 -3.30 2.81 14.60
CA SER A 28 -4.38 2.05 15.20
C SER A 28 -4.06 1.79 16.67
N THR A 29 -5.07 1.74 17.49
CA THR A 29 -4.89 1.35 18.88
C THR A 29 -5.05 -0.16 19.02
N GLN A 30 -5.36 -0.86 17.91
CA GLN A 30 -5.63 -2.30 17.95
C GLN A 30 -4.45 -3.16 17.52
N SER A 31 -3.86 -2.87 16.40
CA SER A 31 -2.81 -3.71 15.87
C SER A 31 -2.13 -3.04 14.70
N TRP A 32 -0.97 -3.57 14.31
CA TRP A 32 -0.28 -3.08 13.12
C TRP A 32 -1.05 -3.43 11.87
N ALA A 33 -1.69 -4.59 11.83
CA ALA A 33 -2.46 -4.99 10.67
C ALA A 33 -3.62 -4.00 10.48
N ASP A 34 -4.24 -3.59 11.56
CA ASP A 34 -5.33 -2.64 11.50
C ASP A 34 -4.82 -1.26 11.09
N ALA A 35 -3.62 -0.91 11.55
CA ALA A 35 -3.00 0.36 11.17
C ALA A 35 -2.76 0.40 9.66
N ALA A 36 -2.26 -0.69 9.09
CA ALA A 36 -2.01 -0.77 7.66
C ALA A 36 -3.33 -0.72 6.89
N LYS A 37 -4.33 -1.41 7.39
CA LYS A 37 -5.63 -1.41 6.75
C LYS A 37 -6.22 -0.01 6.73
N ASN A 38 -6.10 0.72 7.83
CA ASN A 38 -6.61 2.08 7.92
C ASN A 38 -5.94 2.97 6.89
N ALA A 39 -4.63 2.83 6.74
CA ALA A 39 -3.90 3.64 5.79
C ALA A 39 -4.37 3.38 4.36
N VAL A 40 -4.50 2.12 3.98
CA VAL A 40 -4.93 1.77 2.63
C VAL A 40 -6.36 2.21 2.39
N THR A 41 -7.22 2.05 3.39
CA THR A 41 -8.62 2.43 3.26
C THR A 41 -8.75 3.92 2.98
N VAL A 42 -8.00 4.73 3.70
CA VAL A 42 -8.07 6.17 3.51
C VAL A 42 -7.45 6.55 2.17
N ALA A 43 -6.34 5.95 1.81
CA ALA A 43 -5.69 6.26 0.54
C ALA A 43 -6.59 5.91 -0.64
N SER A 44 -7.36 4.83 -0.52
CA SER A 44 -8.20 4.41 -1.62
C SER A 44 -9.35 5.36 -1.88
N LYS A 45 -9.61 6.29 -0.98
CA LYS A 45 -10.68 7.25 -1.17
C LYS A 45 -10.27 8.35 -2.14
N SER A 46 -8.98 8.62 -2.24
CA SER A 46 -8.53 9.69 -3.12
C SER A 46 -7.64 9.21 -4.26
N LEU A 47 -7.12 8.00 -4.16
CA LEU A 47 -6.26 7.46 -5.21
C LEU A 47 -6.93 6.26 -5.83
N ARG A 48 -6.81 6.12 -7.13
CA ARG A 48 -7.37 4.95 -7.77
C ARG A 48 -6.24 4.10 -8.32
N ASP A 49 -6.59 2.89 -8.68
CA ASP A 49 -5.63 1.94 -9.24
C ASP A 49 -4.49 1.61 -8.28
N LEU A 50 -4.82 1.49 -6.99
CA LEU A 50 -3.82 1.05 -6.02
C LEU A 50 -3.47 -0.39 -6.34
N ARG A 51 -2.20 -0.71 -6.27
CA ARG A 51 -1.73 -2.04 -6.63
C ARG A 51 -1.09 -2.78 -5.47
N VAL A 52 -0.15 -2.15 -4.81
CA VAL A 52 0.61 -2.80 -3.76
C VAL A 52 0.82 -1.83 -2.62
N ALA A 53 0.67 -2.30 -1.41
CA ALA A 53 1.01 -1.54 -0.23
C ALA A 53 2.08 -2.35 0.49
N GLU A 54 3.30 -1.86 0.46
CA GLU A 54 4.43 -2.56 1.05
C GLU A 54 4.68 -1.99 2.42
N VAL A 55 4.75 -2.84 3.43
CA VAL A 55 5.03 -2.38 4.78
C VAL A 55 6.52 -2.09 4.88
N ASP A 56 6.84 -0.85 5.17
CA ASP A 56 8.21 -0.41 5.26
C ASP A 56 8.71 -0.48 6.70
N ARG A 57 7.88 -0.06 7.64
CA ARG A 57 8.31 -0.02 9.03
C ARG A 57 7.11 -0.12 9.95
N LEU A 58 7.30 -0.79 11.05
CA LEU A 58 6.28 -0.90 12.08
C LEU A 58 6.89 -0.34 13.36
N ASP A 59 6.15 0.48 14.06
CA ASP A 59 6.61 0.96 15.35
C ASP A 59 5.41 1.24 16.25
N VAL A 60 5.67 1.66 17.45
CA VAL A 60 4.63 1.94 18.42
C VAL A 60 4.93 3.29 19.04
N LYS A 61 3.92 4.13 19.06
CA LYS A 61 4.04 5.41 19.72
C LYS A 61 3.44 5.24 21.09
N ILE A 62 4.15 5.70 22.09
CA ILE A 62 3.67 5.61 23.47
C ILE A 62 3.23 6.99 23.88
N GLU A 63 1.96 7.11 24.22
CA GLU A 63 1.42 8.40 24.53
C GLU A 63 0.46 8.30 25.70
N GLY A 64 0.82 8.89 26.80
CA GLY A 64 -0.05 8.87 27.97
C GLY A 64 -0.39 7.47 28.46
N GLY A 65 0.57 6.56 28.37
CA GLY A 65 0.32 5.20 28.79
C GLY A 65 -0.40 4.34 27.78
N LYS A 66 -0.73 4.91 26.62
CA LYS A 66 -1.40 4.16 25.58
C LYS A 66 -0.43 3.83 24.47
N LEU A 67 -0.69 2.71 23.82
CA LEU A 67 0.13 2.30 22.70
C LEU A 67 -0.63 2.57 21.41
N ILE A 68 0.03 3.22 20.48
CA ILE A 68 -0.56 3.49 19.19
C ILE A 68 0.34 2.80 18.18
N TYR A 69 -0.17 1.77 17.53
CA TYR A 69 0.56 1.01 16.54
C TYR A 69 0.62 1.80 15.25
N ARG A 70 1.79 1.92 14.67
CA ARG A 70 1.95 2.68 13.41
C ARG A 70 2.57 1.79 12.36
N ALA A 71 2.04 1.88 11.16
CA ALA A 71 2.56 1.13 10.03
C ALA A 71 2.89 2.14 8.93
N LYS A 72 4.15 2.14 8.51
CA LYS A 72 4.59 3.04 7.44
C LYS A 72 4.58 2.20 6.18
N LEU A 73 3.87 2.66 5.19
CA LEU A 73 3.66 1.91 3.97
C LEU A 73 4.11 2.69 2.75
N ASN A 74 4.62 1.95 1.78
CA ASN A 74 4.88 2.52 0.46
C ASN A 74 3.76 1.96 -0.40
N VAL A 75 2.90 2.83 -0.90
CA VAL A 75 1.76 2.41 -1.68
C VAL A 75 1.97 2.79 -3.13
N SER A 76 1.86 1.80 -4.01
CA SER A 76 2.05 2.05 -5.42
C SER A 76 0.72 2.03 -6.16
N PHE A 77 0.59 2.87 -7.13
CA PHE A 77 -0.61 2.89 -7.96
C PHE A 77 -0.21 3.21 -9.38
N LYS A 78 -1.04 2.80 -10.31
CA LYS A 78 -0.72 2.97 -11.70
C LYS A 78 -0.78 4.45 -12.05
N TYR A 79 0.27 4.92 -12.70
CA TYR A 79 0.35 6.32 -13.02
C TYR A 79 -0.02 6.52 -14.49
N HIS A 80 -0.97 7.39 -14.73
CA HIS A 80 -1.48 7.60 -16.07
C HIS A 80 -0.96 8.88 -16.73
N GLY A 81 -0.08 9.54 -16.03
CA GLY A 81 0.60 10.67 -16.64
C GLY A 81 -0.09 12.01 -16.56
N ASN A 82 -1.38 12.01 -16.34
CA ASN A 82 -2.10 13.28 -16.28
C ASN A 82 -2.92 13.37 -15.00
N GLU A 83 -2.45 12.73 -13.96
CA GLU A 83 -3.16 12.79 -12.69
C GLU A 83 -2.41 13.58 -11.65
#